data_1e4d69bd5165ae7f722106f1024cacf6
#
_entry.id   1e4d69bd5165ae7f722106f1024cacf6
#
_cell.length_a   1.000
_cell.length_b   1.000
_cell.length_c   1.000
_cell.angle_alpha   90.00
_cell.angle_beta   90.00
_cell.angle_gamma   90.00
#
_symmetry.space_group_name_H-M   'P 1'
#
loop_
_entity.id
_entity.type
_entity.pdbx_description
1 polymer ?
#
loop_
_entity_poly.entity_id
_entity_poly.type
_entity_poly.pdbx_seq_one_letter_code
_entity_poly.pdbx_strand_id
1 'polypeptide(L)'
;WSGSDLFSKIGCRDARDKYSHLKMVMAVGVVMGLHAAYEVFVGGTVINLDIILTYLPVSILYILSMAMGYVGLRYIELSISSPICNSSGALVAVLAILFDGIAGYSPLALFAVALVCVGAVGLGVVEAREDDELRIERQKASNYKYTKSFMALAMPAAYCVLDAAGTFADSRVLEIISRTVEDYEASANVAYELTFLLAAIVCFVYVVLIKKSKLLPKREAPKYAGALCETAG
;
A
#
# COMPACT_ATOMS: atom_id res chain seq x y z
N TRP A 1 6.76 8.05 4.75
CA TRP A 1 6.67 6.84 3.87
C TRP A 1 7.98 6.04 3.83
N SER A 2 9.18 6.64 3.68
CA SER A 2 10.45 5.87 3.59
C SER A 2 10.71 4.93 4.77
N GLY A 3 10.31 5.30 5.99
CA GLY A 3 10.40 4.44 7.17
C GLY A 3 9.45 3.24 7.08
N SER A 4 8.22 3.46 6.62
CA SER A 4 7.24 2.41 6.38
C SER A 4 7.77 1.41 5.34
N ASP A 5 8.24 1.88 4.20
CA ASP A 5 8.81 1.06 3.13
C ASP A 5 9.97 0.18 3.64
N LEU A 6 10.90 0.77 4.40
CA LEU A 6 12.07 0.05 4.93
C LEU A 6 11.65 -1.06 5.91
N PHE A 7 10.82 -0.74 6.89
CA PHE A 7 10.39 -1.72 7.89
C PHE A 7 9.45 -2.79 7.30
N SER A 8 8.60 -2.41 6.36
CA SER A 8 7.75 -3.34 5.60
C SER A 8 8.59 -4.29 4.76
N LYS A 9 9.65 -3.80 4.10
CA LYS A 9 10.62 -4.65 3.41
C LYS A 9 11.31 -5.63 4.37
N ILE A 10 11.79 -5.15 5.52
CA ILE A 10 12.40 -5.99 6.54
C ILE A 10 11.38 -7.05 7.06
N GLY A 11 10.14 -6.65 7.26
CA GLY A 11 9.07 -7.53 7.73
C GLY A 11 8.63 -8.59 6.73
N CYS A 12 8.59 -8.25 5.44
CA CYS A 12 8.13 -9.15 4.38
C CYS A 12 9.21 -10.06 3.81
N ARG A 13 10.48 -9.74 3.99
CA ARG A 13 11.61 -10.36 3.31
C ARG A 13 11.95 -11.80 3.72
N ASP A 14 11.50 -12.32 4.87
CA ASP A 14 11.88 -13.66 5.34
C ASP A 14 11.27 -14.74 4.42
N ALA A 15 12.11 -15.32 3.55
CA ALA A 15 11.70 -16.36 2.61
C ALA A 15 11.18 -17.63 3.30
N ARG A 16 11.55 -17.86 4.58
CA ARG A 16 11.09 -19.01 5.38
C ARG A 16 9.66 -18.82 5.90
N ASP A 17 9.18 -17.58 5.96
CA ASP A 17 7.79 -17.27 6.32
C ASP A 17 6.95 -17.06 5.08
N LYS A 18 6.27 -18.11 4.64
CA LYS A 18 5.41 -18.08 3.44
C LYS A 18 4.29 -17.02 3.52
N TYR A 19 3.89 -16.66 4.73
CA TYR A 19 2.77 -15.76 4.98
C TYR A 19 3.20 -14.37 5.51
N SER A 20 4.49 -14.00 5.37
CA SER A 20 5.01 -12.73 5.90
C SER A 20 4.25 -11.50 5.41
N HIS A 21 3.82 -11.48 4.15
CA HIS A 21 3.02 -10.41 3.56
C HIS A 21 1.62 -10.30 4.19
N LEU A 22 0.94 -11.42 4.46
CA LEU A 22 -0.35 -11.40 5.15
C LEU A 22 -0.22 -11.02 6.62
N LYS A 23 0.89 -11.40 7.27
CA LYS A 23 1.20 -10.94 8.62
C LYS A 23 1.52 -9.45 8.65
N MET A 24 2.03 -8.86 7.55
CA MET A 24 2.16 -7.41 7.42
C MET A 24 0.79 -6.73 7.41
N VAL A 25 -0.16 -7.23 6.60
CA VAL A 25 -1.56 -6.75 6.61
C VAL A 25 -2.16 -6.85 8.03
N MET A 26 -1.88 -7.95 8.75
CA MET A 26 -2.34 -8.09 10.15
C MET A 26 -1.76 -7.00 11.06
N ALA A 27 -0.46 -6.72 10.95
CA ALA A 27 0.20 -5.71 11.78
C ALA A 27 -0.36 -4.30 11.51
N VAL A 28 -0.50 -3.94 10.22
CA VAL A 28 -1.07 -2.65 9.81
C VAL A 28 -2.50 -2.51 10.29
N GLY A 29 -3.36 -3.50 10.03
CA GLY A 29 -4.75 -3.40 10.44
C GLY A 29 -4.96 -3.36 11.97
N VAL A 30 -4.07 -3.99 12.75
CA VAL A 30 -4.11 -3.86 14.23
C VAL A 30 -3.72 -2.44 14.66
N VAL A 31 -2.66 -1.86 14.10
CA VAL A 31 -2.23 -0.50 14.45
C VAL A 31 -3.28 0.52 14.03
N MET A 32 -3.77 0.44 12.79
CA MET A 32 -4.85 1.30 12.28
C MET A 32 -6.13 1.14 13.10
N GLY A 33 -6.50 -0.08 13.46
CA GLY A 33 -7.68 -0.31 14.31
C GLY A 33 -7.56 0.29 15.72
N LEU A 34 -6.36 0.32 16.29
CA LEU A 34 -6.10 1.02 17.55
C LEU A 34 -6.18 2.54 17.39
N HIS A 35 -5.68 3.07 16.27
CA HIS A 35 -5.80 4.49 15.95
C HIS A 35 -7.27 4.88 15.70
N ALA A 36 -8.03 4.11 14.94
CA ALA A 36 -9.47 4.31 14.75
C ALA A 36 -10.22 4.34 16.09
N ALA A 37 -9.88 3.42 17.00
CA ALA A 37 -10.49 3.42 18.33
C ALA A 37 -10.14 4.70 19.12
N TYR A 38 -8.90 5.18 19.04
CA TYR A 38 -8.51 6.45 19.65
C TYR A 38 -9.29 7.62 19.05
N GLU A 39 -9.37 7.73 17.74
CA GLU A 39 -10.12 8.80 17.05
C GLU A 39 -11.60 8.81 17.42
N VAL A 40 -12.25 7.66 17.50
CA VAL A 40 -13.67 7.56 17.85
C VAL A 40 -13.91 7.89 19.34
N PHE A 41 -13.10 7.33 20.26
CA PHE A 41 -13.37 7.43 21.70
C PHE A 41 -12.75 8.67 22.36
N VAL A 42 -11.64 9.18 21.80
CA VAL A 42 -10.91 10.32 22.36
C VAL A 42 -11.01 11.53 21.44
N GLY A 43 -10.80 11.35 20.14
CA GLY A 43 -10.92 12.41 19.13
C GLY A 43 -12.36 12.87 18.90
N GLY A 44 -13.34 12.00 19.18
CA GLY A 44 -14.76 12.33 18.98
C GLY A 44 -15.20 12.26 17.51
N THR A 45 -14.40 11.62 16.65
CA THR A 45 -14.70 11.46 15.23
C THR A 45 -16.02 10.72 15.02
N VAL A 46 -16.90 11.31 14.23
CA VAL A 46 -18.23 10.74 13.93
C VAL A 46 -18.08 9.61 12.91
N ILE A 47 -18.53 8.42 13.28
CA ILE A 47 -18.56 7.27 12.40
C ILE A 47 -19.91 6.58 12.47
N ASN A 48 -20.42 6.15 11.33
CA ASN A 48 -21.63 5.33 11.23
C ASN A 48 -21.49 4.32 10.09
N LEU A 49 -22.45 3.40 10.00
CA LEU A 49 -22.40 2.34 8.99
C LEU A 49 -22.49 2.89 7.56
N ASP A 50 -23.23 3.97 7.35
CA ASP A 50 -23.40 4.56 6.02
C ASP A 50 -22.07 5.15 5.51
N ILE A 51 -21.29 5.80 6.38
CA ILE A 51 -19.95 6.30 6.04
C ILE A 51 -19.05 5.13 5.69
N ILE A 52 -19.02 4.07 6.51
CA ILE A 52 -18.20 2.86 6.26
C ILE A 52 -18.57 2.23 4.92
N LEU A 53 -19.85 2.05 4.63
CA LEU A 53 -20.30 1.44 3.38
C LEU A 53 -20.04 2.34 2.16
N THR A 54 -20.17 3.66 2.31
CA THR A 54 -19.86 4.63 1.26
C THR A 54 -18.37 4.63 0.93
N TYR A 55 -17.51 4.53 1.94
CA TYR A 55 -16.05 4.52 1.76
C TYR A 55 -15.50 3.12 1.43
N LEU A 56 -16.27 2.06 1.60
CA LEU A 56 -15.83 0.67 1.44
C LEU A 56 -15.15 0.37 0.08
N PRO A 57 -15.64 0.86 -1.08
CA PRO A 57 -14.98 0.62 -2.36
C PRO A 57 -13.55 1.19 -2.41
N VAL A 58 -13.35 2.38 -1.84
CA VAL A 58 -12.03 3.02 -1.74
C VAL A 58 -11.12 2.22 -0.80
N SER A 59 -11.63 1.85 0.38
CA SER A 59 -10.91 1.00 1.33
C SER A 59 -10.44 -0.31 0.70
N ILE A 60 -11.29 -0.97 -0.08
CA ILE A 60 -10.93 -2.23 -0.76
C ILE A 60 -9.80 -2.00 -1.76
N LEU A 61 -9.83 -0.93 -2.55
CA LEU A 61 -8.77 -0.61 -3.51
C LEU A 61 -7.43 -0.38 -2.80
N TYR A 62 -7.41 0.41 -1.73
CA TYR A 62 -6.21 0.66 -0.93
C TYR A 62 -5.68 -0.61 -0.23
N ILE A 63 -6.55 -1.40 0.39
CA ILE A 63 -6.14 -2.65 1.05
C ILE A 63 -5.55 -3.64 0.05
N LEU A 64 -6.15 -3.75 -1.14
CA LEU A 64 -5.62 -4.61 -2.20
C LEU A 64 -4.30 -4.09 -2.74
N SER A 65 -4.15 -2.77 -2.95
CA SER A 65 -2.89 -2.17 -3.39
C SER A 65 -1.78 -2.49 -2.40
N MET A 66 -2.00 -2.24 -1.11
CA MET A 66 -1.02 -2.52 -0.05
C MET A 66 -0.66 -3.99 0.04
N ALA A 67 -1.65 -4.88 -0.05
CA ALA A 67 -1.40 -6.33 -0.08
C ALA A 67 -0.51 -6.74 -1.27
N MET A 68 -0.75 -6.16 -2.46
CA MET A 68 0.12 -6.37 -3.63
C MET A 68 1.52 -5.81 -3.42
N GLY A 69 1.65 -4.63 -2.82
CA GLY A 69 2.92 -4.04 -2.42
C GLY A 69 3.72 -4.96 -1.49
N TYR A 70 3.10 -5.47 -0.44
CA TYR A 70 3.76 -6.39 0.50
C TYR A 70 4.16 -7.72 -0.15
N VAL A 71 3.39 -8.23 -1.11
CA VAL A 71 3.80 -9.37 -1.92
C VAL A 71 5.01 -9.00 -2.78
N GLY A 72 4.99 -7.83 -3.44
CA GLY A 72 6.10 -7.32 -4.26
C GLY A 72 7.40 -7.22 -3.47
N LEU A 73 7.35 -6.67 -2.26
CA LEU A 73 8.51 -6.53 -1.38
C LEU A 73 9.22 -7.84 -1.04
N ARG A 74 8.61 -9.00 -1.27
CA ARG A 74 9.28 -10.31 -1.13
C ARG A 74 10.20 -10.64 -2.29
N TYR A 75 9.91 -10.13 -3.49
CA TYR A 75 10.51 -10.59 -4.74
C TYR A 75 11.40 -9.58 -5.41
N ILE A 76 11.24 -8.28 -5.11
CA ILE A 76 11.99 -7.19 -5.74
C ILE A 76 12.71 -6.31 -4.71
N GLU A 77 13.79 -5.66 -5.10
CA GLU A 77 14.49 -4.72 -4.26
C GLU A 77 13.65 -3.46 -3.97
N LEU A 78 13.84 -2.90 -2.77
CA LEU A 78 13.11 -1.70 -2.36
C LEU A 78 13.43 -0.50 -3.26
N SER A 79 14.68 -0.39 -3.70
CA SER A 79 15.16 0.67 -4.63
C SER A 79 14.40 0.71 -5.96
N ILE A 80 13.78 -0.41 -6.34
CA ILE A 80 12.99 -0.53 -7.57
C ILE A 80 11.50 -0.50 -7.26
N SER A 81 11.07 -1.24 -6.24
CA SER A 81 9.66 -1.34 -5.87
C SER A 81 9.09 0.01 -5.40
N SER A 82 9.81 0.72 -4.51
CA SER A 82 9.32 1.95 -3.92
C SER A 82 9.09 3.07 -4.95
N PRO A 83 10.00 3.38 -5.89
CA PRO A 83 9.71 4.37 -6.93
C PRO A 83 8.53 4.00 -7.83
N ILE A 84 8.35 2.71 -8.17
CA ILE A 84 7.21 2.25 -8.97
C ILE A 84 5.91 2.44 -8.18
N CYS A 85 5.86 2.00 -6.94
CA CYS A 85 4.69 2.16 -6.08
C CYS A 85 4.34 3.65 -5.88
N ASN A 86 5.33 4.50 -5.58
CA ASN A 86 5.14 5.92 -5.34
C ASN A 86 4.85 6.74 -6.62
N SER A 87 4.90 6.12 -7.81
CA SER A 87 4.47 6.76 -9.05
C SER A 87 2.94 6.79 -9.24
N SER A 88 2.17 6.21 -8.32
CA SER A 88 0.70 6.21 -8.33
C SER A 88 0.12 7.62 -8.44
N GLY A 89 0.73 8.62 -7.79
CA GLY A 89 0.31 10.02 -7.92
C GLY A 89 0.32 10.57 -9.35
N ALA A 90 1.27 10.13 -10.19
CA ALA A 90 1.26 10.48 -11.61
C ALA A 90 0.11 9.81 -12.37
N LEU A 91 -0.25 8.56 -12.02
CA LEU A 91 -1.42 7.90 -12.59
C LEU A 91 -2.73 8.54 -12.12
N VAL A 92 -2.82 9.01 -10.88
CA VAL A 92 -3.96 9.82 -10.39
C VAL A 92 -4.14 11.05 -11.25
N ALA A 93 -3.06 11.80 -11.53
CA ALA A 93 -3.11 12.96 -12.41
C ALA A 93 -3.55 12.59 -13.83
N VAL A 94 -3.09 11.46 -14.38
CA VAL A 94 -3.55 10.95 -15.68
C VAL A 94 -5.05 10.64 -15.65
N LEU A 95 -5.55 9.97 -14.62
CA LEU A 95 -6.97 9.68 -14.45
C LEU A 95 -7.78 10.98 -14.35
N ALA A 96 -7.34 11.94 -13.53
CA ALA A 96 -8.01 13.22 -13.39
C ALA A 96 -8.05 14.00 -14.74
N ILE A 97 -6.96 13.99 -15.52
CA ILE A 97 -6.94 14.60 -16.86
C ILE A 97 -7.94 13.91 -17.80
N LEU A 98 -8.05 12.58 -17.73
CA LEU A 98 -8.96 11.81 -18.60
C LEU A 98 -10.43 12.05 -18.26
N PHE A 99 -10.77 12.20 -16.99
CA PHE A 99 -12.17 12.33 -16.54
C PHE A 99 -12.61 13.79 -16.39
N ASP A 100 -11.72 14.67 -15.93
CA ASP A 100 -12.03 16.07 -15.61
C ASP A 100 -11.50 17.05 -16.68
N GLY A 101 -10.62 16.57 -17.56
CA GLY A 101 -10.01 17.36 -18.63
C GLY A 101 -8.70 18.03 -18.23
N ILE A 102 -7.99 18.52 -19.24
CA ILE A 102 -6.62 19.07 -19.10
C ILE A 102 -6.61 20.55 -18.66
N ALA A 103 -7.74 21.23 -18.73
CA ALA A 103 -7.81 22.70 -18.61
C ALA A 103 -7.35 23.26 -17.24
N GLY A 104 -7.34 22.42 -16.20
CA GLY A 104 -6.90 22.79 -14.83
C GLY A 104 -5.40 22.65 -14.58
N TYR A 105 -4.63 22.10 -15.52
CA TYR A 105 -3.22 21.75 -15.30
C TYR A 105 -2.28 22.72 -15.99
N SER A 106 -1.25 23.18 -15.28
CA SER A 106 -0.18 23.97 -15.88
C SER A 106 0.71 23.11 -16.79
N PRO A 107 1.37 23.68 -17.82
CA PRO A 107 2.31 22.94 -18.66
C PRO A 107 3.45 22.28 -17.86
N LEU A 108 3.89 22.92 -16.77
CA LEU A 108 4.92 22.39 -15.89
C LEU A 108 4.42 21.15 -15.12
N ALA A 109 3.17 21.16 -14.65
CA ALA A 109 2.56 20.00 -14.00
C ALA A 109 2.43 18.81 -14.96
N LEU A 110 2.00 19.05 -16.20
CA LEU A 110 1.92 18.02 -17.24
C LEU A 110 3.30 17.43 -17.56
N PHE A 111 4.33 18.28 -17.66
CA PHE A 111 5.70 17.82 -17.86
C PHE A 111 6.19 16.97 -16.69
N ALA A 112 5.91 17.37 -15.45
CA ALA A 112 6.28 16.60 -14.24
C ALA A 112 5.60 15.22 -14.22
N VAL A 113 4.31 15.14 -14.53
CA VAL A 113 3.56 13.89 -14.66
C VAL A 113 4.20 12.98 -15.72
N ALA A 114 4.48 13.51 -16.90
CA ALA A 114 5.14 12.76 -17.96
C ALA A 114 6.52 12.25 -17.54
N LEU A 115 7.31 13.06 -16.86
CA LEU A 115 8.65 12.69 -16.37
C LEU A 115 8.58 11.55 -15.35
N VAL A 116 7.64 11.59 -14.40
CA VAL A 116 7.44 10.52 -13.41
C VAL A 116 7.00 9.22 -14.10
N CYS A 117 6.07 9.29 -15.04
CA CYS A 117 5.62 8.11 -15.81
C CYS A 117 6.80 7.47 -16.59
N VAL A 118 7.60 8.29 -17.29
CA VAL A 118 8.78 7.82 -18.04
C VAL A 118 9.82 7.21 -17.07
N GLY A 119 10.04 7.84 -15.93
CA GLY A 119 10.96 7.31 -14.90
C GLY A 119 10.52 5.96 -14.35
N ALA A 120 9.24 5.80 -14.02
CA ALA A 120 8.69 4.54 -13.51
C ALA A 120 8.78 3.41 -14.55
N VAL A 121 8.42 3.69 -15.82
CA VAL A 121 8.57 2.74 -16.93
C VAL A 121 10.04 2.41 -17.17
N GLY A 122 10.91 3.43 -17.15
CA GLY A 122 12.36 3.27 -17.31
C GLY A 122 12.97 2.32 -16.27
N LEU A 123 12.60 2.49 -15.00
CA LEU A 123 13.03 1.58 -13.93
C LEU A 123 12.56 0.14 -14.17
N GLY A 124 11.30 -0.05 -14.58
CA GLY A 124 10.77 -1.36 -14.92
C GLY A 124 11.53 -2.02 -16.09
N VAL A 125 11.89 -1.23 -17.12
CA VAL A 125 12.65 -1.72 -18.28
C VAL A 125 14.08 -2.09 -17.88
N VAL A 126 14.75 -1.28 -17.08
CA VAL A 126 16.11 -1.55 -16.58
C VAL A 126 16.14 -2.85 -15.77
N GLU A 127 15.21 -3.01 -14.84
CA GLU A 127 15.11 -4.24 -14.02
C GLU A 127 14.80 -5.48 -14.88
N ALA A 128 13.91 -5.34 -15.87
CA ALA A 128 13.58 -6.45 -16.77
C ALA A 128 14.74 -6.89 -17.65
N ARG A 129 15.68 -5.98 -17.96
CA ARG A 129 16.85 -6.22 -18.82
C ARG A 129 18.12 -6.54 -18.04
N GLU A 130 18.07 -6.52 -16.71
CA GLU A 130 19.26 -6.79 -15.90
C GLU A 130 19.78 -8.21 -16.10
N ASP A 131 21.13 -8.34 -16.24
CA ASP A 131 21.80 -9.62 -16.41
C ASP A 131 21.66 -10.49 -15.15
N ASP A 132 21.48 -11.80 -15.39
CA ASP A 132 21.32 -12.79 -14.33
C ASP A 132 22.59 -12.88 -13.43
N GLU A 133 23.80 -12.56 -13.94
CA GLU A 133 25.05 -12.55 -13.18
C GLU A 133 25.06 -11.43 -12.14
N LEU A 134 24.71 -10.18 -12.53
CA LEU A 134 24.60 -9.04 -11.63
C LEU A 134 23.54 -9.27 -10.56
N ARG A 135 22.43 -9.88 -10.94
CA ARG A 135 21.34 -10.24 -10.02
C ARG A 135 21.79 -11.27 -9.00
N ILE A 136 22.54 -12.30 -9.42
CA ILE A 136 23.11 -13.34 -8.56
C ILE A 136 24.15 -12.73 -7.60
N GLU A 137 24.99 -11.79 -8.04
CA GLU A 137 25.95 -11.10 -7.17
C GLU A 137 25.24 -10.27 -6.09
N ARG A 138 24.21 -9.52 -6.45
CA ARG A 138 23.37 -8.79 -5.47
C ARG A 138 22.69 -9.74 -4.50
N GLN A 139 22.25 -10.91 -4.96
CA GLN A 139 21.64 -11.95 -4.12
C GLN A 139 22.63 -12.59 -3.15
N LYS A 140 23.91 -12.70 -3.51
CA LYS A 140 24.97 -13.18 -2.58
C LYS A 140 25.21 -12.21 -1.43
N ALA A 141 25.07 -10.90 -1.68
CA ALA A 141 25.23 -9.85 -0.67
C ALA A 141 23.98 -9.72 0.24
N SER A 142 22.82 -10.12 -0.25
CA SER A 142 21.56 -10.12 0.50
C SER A 142 21.11 -11.57 0.70
N ASN A 143 20.67 -11.97 1.89
CA ASN A 143 20.14 -13.32 2.18
C ASN A 143 18.82 -13.64 1.42
N TYR A 144 18.56 -13.01 0.26
CA TYR A 144 17.36 -13.11 -0.54
C TYR A 144 17.61 -13.78 -1.87
N LYS A 145 16.73 -14.69 -2.23
CA LYS A 145 16.63 -15.19 -3.61
C LYS A 145 15.58 -14.34 -4.34
N TYR A 146 16.03 -13.32 -5.04
CA TYR A 146 15.19 -12.64 -6.02
C TYR A 146 15.09 -13.55 -7.25
N THR A 147 13.91 -14.04 -7.52
CA THR A 147 13.67 -14.78 -8.75
C THR A 147 13.29 -13.78 -9.84
N LYS A 148 13.86 -13.94 -11.05
CA LYS A 148 13.42 -13.26 -12.26
C LYS A 148 12.01 -13.78 -12.57
N SER A 149 11.02 -13.19 -11.96
CA SER A 149 9.62 -13.57 -12.12
C SER A 149 8.85 -12.38 -12.63
N PHE A 150 8.00 -12.60 -13.61
CA PHE A 150 6.98 -11.62 -14.02
C PHE A 150 6.23 -11.04 -12.80
N MET A 151 5.99 -11.87 -11.79
CA MET A 151 5.35 -11.45 -10.53
C MET A 151 6.12 -10.37 -9.78
N ALA A 152 7.45 -10.31 -9.90
CA ALA A 152 8.27 -9.31 -9.21
C ALA A 152 7.96 -7.89 -9.69
N LEU A 153 7.73 -7.68 -10.98
CA LEU A 153 7.34 -6.38 -11.54
C LEU A 153 5.82 -6.18 -11.56
N ALA A 154 5.05 -7.25 -11.77
CA ALA A 154 3.59 -7.17 -11.81
C ALA A 154 2.98 -6.72 -10.48
N MET A 155 3.56 -7.10 -9.33
CA MET A 155 3.03 -6.71 -8.03
C MET A 155 3.16 -5.21 -7.72
N PRO A 156 4.33 -4.55 -7.86
CA PRO A 156 4.43 -3.11 -7.72
C PRO A 156 3.59 -2.34 -8.75
N ALA A 157 3.50 -2.82 -9.98
CA ALA A 157 2.66 -2.22 -11.00
C ALA A 157 1.16 -2.33 -10.65
N ALA A 158 0.71 -3.49 -10.16
CA ALA A 158 -0.65 -3.67 -9.68
C ALA A 158 -0.95 -2.79 -8.47
N TYR A 159 -0.01 -2.68 -7.53
CA TYR A 159 -0.10 -1.71 -6.43
C TYR A 159 -0.35 -0.31 -6.99
N CYS A 160 0.53 0.17 -7.87
CA CYS A 160 0.49 1.52 -8.43
C CYS A 160 -0.87 1.84 -9.10
N VAL A 161 -1.42 0.89 -9.87
CA VAL A 161 -2.71 1.04 -10.55
C VAL A 161 -3.87 1.06 -9.56
N LEU A 162 -3.88 0.14 -8.59
CA LEU A 162 -4.95 0.04 -7.57
C LEU A 162 -4.93 1.25 -6.63
N ASP A 163 -3.75 1.70 -6.23
CA ASP A 163 -3.55 2.88 -5.40
C ASP A 163 -4.02 4.15 -6.11
N ALA A 164 -3.64 4.31 -7.39
CA ALA A 164 -4.11 5.43 -8.20
C ALA A 164 -5.64 5.41 -8.38
N ALA A 165 -6.23 4.25 -8.62
CA ALA A 165 -7.68 4.11 -8.71
C ALA A 165 -8.36 4.42 -7.37
N GLY A 166 -7.77 3.96 -6.26
CA GLY A 166 -8.22 4.26 -4.90
C GLY A 166 -8.20 5.76 -4.62
N THR A 167 -7.07 6.42 -4.87
CA THR A 167 -6.91 7.86 -4.63
C THR A 167 -7.84 8.71 -5.53
N PHE A 168 -8.02 8.30 -6.78
CA PHE A 168 -8.99 8.97 -7.66
C PHE A 168 -10.43 8.79 -7.17
N ALA A 169 -10.81 7.58 -6.74
CA ALA A 169 -12.13 7.31 -6.19
C ALA A 169 -12.33 8.01 -4.83
N ASP A 170 -11.30 8.09 -4.00
CA ASP A 170 -11.29 8.76 -2.72
C ASP A 170 -11.77 10.21 -2.83
N SER A 171 -11.19 10.99 -3.74
CA SER A 171 -11.58 12.39 -3.97
C SER A 171 -13.09 12.54 -4.29
N ARG A 172 -13.69 11.57 -4.97
CA ARG A 172 -15.12 11.57 -5.30
C ARG A 172 -16.00 11.17 -4.12
N VAL A 173 -15.55 10.20 -3.36
CA VAL A 173 -16.28 9.70 -2.18
C VAL A 173 -16.21 10.71 -1.03
N LEU A 174 -15.07 11.37 -0.83
CA LEU A 174 -14.93 12.46 0.15
C LEU A 174 -15.92 13.60 -0.14
N GLU A 175 -16.14 13.97 -1.41
CA GLU A 175 -17.16 14.96 -1.77
C GLU A 175 -18.59 14.52 -1.36
N ILE A 176 -18.88 13.22 -1.42
CA ILE A 176 -20.18 12.68 -0.99
C ILE A 176 -20.31 12.76 0.54
N ILE A 177 -19.28 12.31 1.27
CA ILE A 177 -19.29 12.28 2.74
C ILE A 177 -19.29 13.71 3.32
N SER A 178 -18.61 14.67 2.69
CA SER A 178 -18.56 16.07 3.12
C SER A 178 -19.93 16.75 3.18
N ARG A 179 -20.94 16.21 2.49
CA ARG A 179 -22.32 16.69 2.53
C ARG A 179 -23.08 16.25 3.79
N THR A 180 -22.54 15.27 4.53
CA THR A 180 -23.22 14.65 5.68
C THR A 180 -22.51 14.89 7.01
N VAL A 181 -21.19 15.12 6.98
CA VAL A 181 -20.35 15.29 8.18
C VAL A 181 -19.34 16.42 7.95
N GLU A 182 -19.15 17.28 8.94
CA GLU A 182 -18.18 18.41 8.86
C GLU A 182 -16.74 17.89 8.79
N ASP A 183 -16.39 16.96 9.68
CA ASP A 183 -15.06 16.34 9.70
C ASP A 183 -15.04 15.06 8.86
N TYR A 184 -15.30 15.23 7.56
CA TYR A 184 -15.46 14.12 6.62
C TYR A 184 -14.14 13.37 6.35
N GLU A 185 -12.99 14.04 6.41
CA GLU A 185 -11.68 13.42 6.21
C GLU A 185 -11.33 12.47 7.35
N ALA A 186 -11.49 12.91 8.61
CA ALA A 186 -11.29 12.04 9.76
C ALA A 186 -12.28 10.87 9.78
N SER A 187 -13.55 11.11 9.43
CA SER A 187 -14.56 10.05 9.32
C SER A 187 -14.21 9.02 8.25
N ALA A 188 -13.71 9.45 7.08
CA ALA A 188 -13.26 8.58 5.99
C ALA A 188 -12.01 7.77 6.41
N ASN A 189 -11.04 8.41 7.07
CA ASN A 189 -9.86 7.71 7.61
C ASN A 189 -10.26 6.63 8.61
N VAL A 190 -11.13 6.94 9.56
CA VAL A 190 -11.64 5.94 10.51
C VAL A 190 -12.37 4.79 9.80
N ALA A 191 -13.18 5.09 8.77
CA ALA A 191 -13.85 4.07 7.97
C ALA A 191 -12.84 3.14 7.26
N TYR A 192 -11.78 3.71 6.69
CA TYR A 192 -10.67 2.96 6.09
C TYR A 192 -9.97 2.06 7.11
N GLU A 193 -9.57 2.62 8.24
CA GLU A 193 -8.84 1.91 9.29
C GLU A 193 -9.65 0.74 9.88
N LEU A 194 -10.96 0.93 10.09
CA LEU A 194 -11.86 -0.13 10.54
C LEU A 194 -12.00 -1.25 9.48
N THR A 195 -12.04 -0.88 8.20
CA THR A 195 -12.07 -1.85 7.10
C THR A 195 -10.75 -2.61 7.03
N PHE A 196 -9.61 -1.94 7.25
CA PHE A 196 -8.31 -2.58 7.31
C PHE A 196 -8.18 -3.53 8.51
N LEU A 197 -8.72 -3.15 9.66
CA LEU A 197 -8.82 -4.03 10.83
C LEU A 197 -9.61 -5.31 10.50
N LEU A 198 -10.72 -5.19 9.78
CA LEU A 198 -11.49 -6.35 9.34
C LEU A 198 -10.65 -7.24 8.41
N ALA A 199 -9.92 -6.67 7.46
CA ALA A 199 -8.99 -7.42 6.61
C ALA A 199 -7.89 -8.12 7.42
N ALA A 200 -7.36 -7.45 8.46
CA ALA A 200 -6.39 -8.05 9.39
C ALA A 200 -6.98 -9.25 10.15
N ILE A 201 -8.23 -9.16 10.60
CA ILE A 201 -8.94 -10.27 11.26
C ILE A 201 -9.09 -11.46 10.29
N VAL A 202 -9.49 -11.21 9.05
CA VAL A 202 -9.58 -12.26 8.01
C VAL A 202 -8.21 -12.92 7.77
N CYS A 203 -7.15 -12.11 7.64
CA CYS A 203 -5.79 -12.62 7.50
C CYS A 203 -5.34 -13.43 8.73
N PHE A 204 -5.69 -12.98 9.94
CA PHE A 204 -5.39 -13.70 11.19
C PHE A 204 -6.06 -15.07 11.21
N VAL A 205 -7.36 -15.13 10.93
CA VAL A 205 -8.11 -16.40 10.86
C VAL A 205 -7.45 -17.33 9.85
N TYR A 206 -7.14 -16.85 8.66
CA TYR A 206 -6.52 -17.66 7.62
C TYR A 206 -5.10 -18.13 8.01
N VAL A 207 -4.23 -17.21 8.42
CA VAL A 207 -2.80 -17.51 8.66
C VAL A 207 -2.59 -18.29 9.97
N VAL A 208 -3.25 -17.87 11.04
CA VAL A 208 -3.00 -18.44 12.39
C VAL A 208 -3.90 -19.63 12.66
N LEU A 209 -5.21 -19.54 12.40
CA LEU A 209 -6.15 -20.59 12.75
C LEU A 209 -6.21 -21.70 11.68
N ILE A 210 -6.27 -21.34 10.39
CA ILE A 210 -6.38 -22.33 9.31
C ILE A 210 -5.01 -22.90 8.94
N LYS A 211 -4.02 -22.03 8.67
CA LYS A 211 -2.67 -22.45 8.26
C LYS A 211 -1.74 -22.77 9.41
N LYS A 212 -2.16 -22.50 10.66
CA LYS A 212 -1.40 -22.76 11.89
C LYS A 212 0.02 -22.18 11.87
N SER A 213 0.21 -21.05 11.20
CA SER A 213 1.50 -20.36 11.12
C SER A 213 1.78 -19.66 12.46
N LYS A 214 2.97 -19.90 13.01
CA LYS A 214 3.37 -19.30 14.29
C LYS A 214 3.69 -17.82 14.14
N LEU A 215 3.26 -17.02 15.12
CA LEU A 215 3.68 -15.64 15.29
C LEU A 215 4.90 -15.63 16.22
N LEU A 216 6.03 -15.17 15.70
CA LEU A 216 7.27 -15.09 16.47
C LEU A 216 7.62 -13.63 16.76
N PRO A 217 7.61 -13.17 18.02
CA PRO A 217 7.75 -11.74 18.35
C PRO A 217 8.91 -11.03 17.64
N LYS A 218 10.10 -11.65 17.61
CA LYS A 218 11.29 -11.09 16.95
C LYS A 218 11.15 -10.94 15.43
N ARG A 219 10.30 -11.76 14.78
CA ARG A 219 10.04 -11.68 13.33
C ARG A 219 8.91 -10.72 12.99
N GLU A 220 7.99 -10.57 13.92
CA GLU A 220 6.83 -9.69 13.72
C GLU A 220 7.16 -8.23 14.08
N ALA A 221 8.11 -7.97 14.98
CA ALA A 221 8.47 -6.61 15.42
C ALA A 221 8.73 -5.60 14.27
N PRO A 222 9.47 -5.94 13.19
CA PRO A 222 9.64 -5.02 12.06
C PRO A 222 8.32 -4.69 11.36
N LYS A 223 7.35 -5.62 11.32
CA LYS A 223 6.04 -5.38 10.70
C LYS A 223 5.24 -4.33 11.47
N TYR A 224 5.26 -4.41 12.82
CA TYR A 224 4.62 -3.40 13.66
C TYR A 224 5.33 -2.04 13.57
N ALA A 225 6.67 -2.04 13.44
CA ALA A 225 7.41 -0.80 13.21
C ALA A 225 7.02 -0.16 11.86
N GLY A 226 6.89 -0.97 10.80
CA GLY A 226 6.38 -0.51 9.50
C GLY A 226 4.96 0.03 9.60
N ALA A 227 4.08 -0.70 10.28
CA ALA A 227 2.70 -0.30 10.49
C ALA A 227 2.56 1.03 11.26
N LEU A 228 3.37 1.22 12.31
CA LEU A 228 3.40 2.49 13.05
C LEU A 228 3.87 3.66 12.18
N CYS A 229 4.93 3.46 11.37
CA CYS A 229 5.38 4.48 10.43
C CYS A 229 4.34 4.80 9.35
N GLU A 230 3.53 3.82 8.97
CA GLU A 230 2.49 3.96 7.96
C GLU A 230 1.27 4.72 8.50
N THR A 231 0.84 4.41 9.72
CA THR A 231 -0.30 5.08 10.37
C THR A 231 0.04 6.50 10.82
N ALA A 232 1.33 6.79 11.10
CA ALA A 232 1.79 8.12 11.53
C ALA A 232 2.14 9.07 10.37
N GLY A 233 2.20 8.59 9.13
CA GLY A 233 2.56 9.37 7.93
C GLY A 233 1.40 9.70 7.04
#